data_010814990b3993b4b098c80e9af17e5b
#
_entry.id   010814990b3993b4b098c80e9af17e5b
#
_cell.length_a   1.000
_cell.length_b   1.000
_cell.length_c   1.000
_cell.angle_alpha   90.00
_cell.angle_beta   90.00
_cell.angle_gamma   90.00
#
_symmetry.space_group_name_H-M   'P 1'
#
loop_
_entity.id
_entity.type
_entity.pdbx_description
1 polymer ?
#
loop_
_entity_poly.entity_id
_entity_poly.type
_entity_poly.pdbx_seq_one_letter_code
_entity_poly.pdbx_strand_id
1 'polypeptide(L)'
;MMRRPIAFRPTGFTLIEVVTTLIIVAVLAAISATVMSRGLLSYFVGREIARDDAQGRLALERMARELRTVRSTGDLVIAVANQITITDFDRNVIVYRRNAATSQLERSQDGGTTFQPLADNVSALQITYLQNNGTIAAATPATVYYITVQVDVNTSNVDMSYRSTFKPAAF
;
A
#
# COMPACT_ATOMS: atom_id res chain seq x y z
N MET A 1 31.46 31.46 70.67
CA MET A 1 31.96 31.28 69.30
C MET A 1 30.79 31.53 68.32
N MET A 2 30.64 32.78 67.83
CA MET A 2 29.53 33.17 66.94
C MET A 2 29.88 32.90 65.48
N ARG A 3 29.12 32.03 64.82
CA ARG A 3 29.20 31.79 63.36
C ARG A 3 28.56 32.95 62.62
N ARG A 4 29.31 33.70 61.81
CA ARG A 4 28.77 34.74 60.92
C ARG A 4 27.96 34.08 59.81
N PRO A 5 26.74 34.53 59.52
CA PRO A 5 26.00 34.05 58.37
C PRO A 5 26.66 34.51 57.07
N ILE A 6 26.85 33.59 56.13
CA ILE A 6 27.31 33.87 54.76
C ILE A 6 26.15 34.53 54.02
N ALA A 7 26.25 35.84 53.82
CA ALA A 7 25.26 36.58 52.99
C ALA A 7 25.50 36.25 51.52
N PHE A 8 24.59 35.49 50.90
CA PHE A 8 24.52 35.31 49.44
C PHE A 8 24.11 36.67 48.85
N ARG A 9 25.02 37.29 48.10
CA ARG A 9 24.67 38.45 47.26
C ARG A 9 24.00 37.94 45.99
N PRO A 10 22.75 38.31 45.67
CA PRO A 10 22.15 37.97 44.40
C PRO A 10 22.92 38.77 43.32
N THR A 11 23.60 38.07 42.42
CA THR A 11 24.20 38.61 41.21
C THR A 11 23.09 38.73 40.15
N GLY A 12 22.71 39.96 39.79
CA GLY A 12 21.76 40.21 38.70
C GLY A 12 22.38 39.87 37.34
N PHE A 13 21.56 39.44 36.39
CA PHE A 13 21.96 39.19 35.01
C PHE A 13 22.42 40.48 34.31
N THR A 14 23.42 40.38 33.47
CA THR A 14 23.87 41.49 32.63
C THR A 14 23.00 41.57 31.37
N LEU A 15 22.81 42.77 30.82
CA LEU A 15 22.05 42.97 29.57
C LEU A 15 22.59 42.10 28.43
N ILE A 16 23.94 41.99 28.33
CA ILE A 16 24.59 41.19 27.30
C ILE A 16 24.29 39.69 27.43
N GLU A 17 24.18 39.18 28.65
CA GLU A 17 23.89 37.79 28.94
C GLU A 17 22.44 37.46 28.52
N VAL A 18 21.49 38.35 28.77
CA VAL A 18 20.10 38.18 28.33
C VAL A 18 19.98 38.19 26.80
N VAL A 19 20.67 39.12 26.14
CA VAL A 19 20.66 39.21 24.67
C VAL A 19 21.28 37.96 24.04
N THR A 20 22.43 37.51 24.57
CA THR A 20 23.12 36.31 24.06
C THR A 20 22.25 35.04 24.26
N THR A 21 21.61 34.88 25.41
CA THR A 21 20.76 33.75 25.67
C THR A 21 19.54 33.75 24.76
N LEU A 22 18.92 34.91 24.49
CA LEU A 22 17.78 35.00 23.55
C LEU A 22 18.17 34.59 22.12
N ILE A 23 19.36 35.01 21.66
CA ILE A 23 19.86 34.62 20.33
C ILE A 23 20.05 33.11 20.25
N ILE A 24 20.74 32.54 21.27
CA ILE A 24 20.95 31.07 21.30
C ILE A 24 19.63 30.32 21.32
N VAL A 25 18.69 30.74 22.16
CA VAL A 25 17.36 30.09 22.23
C VAL A 25 16.60 30.20 20.90
N ALA A 26 16.65 31.35 20.24
CA ALA A 26 16.01 31.55 18.94
C ALA A 26 16.60 30.62 17.87
N VAL A 27 17.94 30.46 17.81
CA VAL A 27 18.59 29.56 16.89
C VAL A 27 18.24 28.10 17.17
N LEU A 28 18.28 27.68 18.44
CA LEU A 28 17.89 26.31 18.83
C LEU A 28 16.43 26.04 18.52
N ALA A 29 15.54 26.98 18.76
CA ALA A 29 14.11 26.85 18.43
C ALA A 29 13.89 26.67 16.92
N ALA A 30 14.59 27.44 16.08
CA ALA A 30 14.49 27.31 14.62
C ALA A 30 14.98 25.94 14.12
N ILE A 31 16.11 25.45 14.64
CA ILE A 31 16.61 24.10 14.31
C ILE A 31 15.62 23.03 14.75
N SER A 32 15.13 23.11 15.99
CA SER A 32 14.20 22.14 16.55
C SER A 32 12.89 22.08 15.76
N ALA A 33 12.35 23.22 15.34
CA ALA A 33 11.15 23.31 14.52
C ALA A 33 11.36 22.61 13.16
N THR A 34 12.52 22.77 12.54
CA THR A 34 12.85 22.14 11.26
C THR A 34 12.96 20.61 11.39
N VAL A 35 13.63 20.13 12.43
CA VAL A 35 13.78 18.68 12.68
C VAL A 35 12.42 18.05 12.98
N MET A 36 11.60 18.71 13.80
CA MET A 36 10.28 18.20 14.17
C MET A 36 9.33 18.13 12.96
N SER A 37 9.31 19.16 12.12
CA SER A 37 8.46 19.17 10.92
C SER A 37 8.85 18.07 9.92
N ARG A 38 10.14 17.86 9.66
CA ARG A 38 10.64 16.79 8.80
C ARG A 38 10.34 15.41 9.38
N GLY A 39 10.52 15.24 10.68
CA GLY A 39 10.21 13.99 11.38
C GLY A 39 8.73 13.60 11.27
N LEU A 40 7.82 14.56 11.45
CA LEU A 40 6.39 14.36 11.29
C LEU A 40 6.02 13.99 9.85
N LEU A 41 6.56 14.69 8.85
CA LEU A 41 6.31 14.37 7.44
C LEU A 41 6.78 12.94 7.11
N SER A 42 7.99 12.57 7.53
CA SER A 42 8.52 11.21 7.31
C SER A 42 7.66 10.14 7.99
N TYR A 43 7.12 10.43 9.17
CA TYR A 43 6.21 9.52 9.88
C TYR A 43 4.90 9.30 9.11
N PHE A 44 4.28 10.37 8.59
CA PHE A 44 3.03 10.27 7.82
C PHE A 44 3.24 9.50 6.51
N VAL A 45 4.30 9.80 5.78
CA VAL A 45 4.65 9.09 4.55
C VAL A 45 4.93 7.61 4.82
N GLY A 46 5.69 7.29 5.86
CA GLY A 46 5.96 5.90 6.24
C GLY A 46 4.70 5.12 6.62
N ARG A 47 3.75 5.77 7.29
CA ARG A 47 2.46 5.16 7.65
C ARG A 47 1.59 4.90 6.42
N GLU A 48 1.56 5.83 5.46
CA GLU A 48 0.83 5.68 4.21
C GLU A 48 1.38 4.51 3.39
N ILE A 49 2.70 4.45 3.21
CA ILE A 49 3.37 3.34 2.51
C ILE A 49 3.06 1.99 3.19
N ALA A 50 3.14 1.91 4.51
CA ALA A 50 2.85 0.66 5.24
C ALA A 50 1.38 0.22 5.10
N ARG A 51 0.45 1.18 5.05
CA ARG A 51 -0.97 0.89 4.82
C ARG A 51 -1.20 0.32 3.41
N ASP A 52 -0.63 0.95 2.40
CA ASP A 52 -0.84 0.56 1.01
C ASP A 52 -0.13 -0.77 0.69
N ASP A 53 1.05 -1.02 1.29
CA ASP A 53 1.72 -2.32 1.26
C ASP A 53 0.81 -3.43 1.81
N ALA A 54 0.21 -3.20 2.97
CA ALA A 54 -0.71 -4.17 3.57
C ALA A 54 -1.96 -4.40 2.71
N GLN A 55 -2.55 -3.34 2.14
CA GLN A 55 -3.71 -3.45 1.25
C GLN A 55 -3.37 -4.22 -0.03
N GLY A 56 -2.24 -3.93 -0.66
CA GLY A 56 -1.80 -4.63 -1.88
C GLY A 56 -1.61 -6.12 -1.65
N ARG A 57 -0.96 -6.51 -0.56
CA ARG A 57 -0.77 -7.92 -0.16
C ARG A 57 -2.10 -8.62 0.11
N LEU A 58 -2.96 -8.03 0.93
CA LEU A 58 -4.26 -8.60 1.28
C LEU A 58 -5.17 -8.74 0.06
N ALA A 59 -5.13 -7.77 -0.84
CA ALA A 59 -5.90 -7.83 -2.09
C ALA A 59 -5.41 -8.99 -2.97
N LEU A 60 -4.09 -9.15 -3.14
CA LEU A 60 -3.53 -10.28 -3.91
C LEU A 60 -3.83 -11.63 -3.26
N GLU A 61 -3.74 -11.76 -1.94
CA GLU A 61 -4.09 -12.99 -1.21
C GLU A 61 -5.57 -13.35 -1.39
N ARG A 62 -6.46 -12.35 -1.35
CA ARG A 62 -7.88 -12.56 -1.61
C ARG A 62 -8.12 -13.04 -3.03
N MET A 63 -7.54 -12.34 -4.02
CA MET A 63 -7.62 -12.77 -5.43
C MET A 63 -7.11 -14.20 -5.60
N ALA A 64 -5.94 -14.53 -5.05
CA ALA A 64 -5.36 -15.85 -5.13
C ALA A 64 -6.28 -16.94 -4.54
N ARG A 65 -6.93 -16.65 -3.42
CA ARG A 65 -7.88 -17.57 -2.77
C ARG A 65 -9.10 -17.83 -3.64
N GLU A 66 -9.71 -16.77 -4.16
CA GLU A 66 -10.92 -16.88 -5.00
C GLU A 66 -10.59 -17.52 -6.36
N LEU A 67 -9.47 -17.17 -6.98
CA LEU A 67 -9.06 -17.76 -8.26
C LEU A 67 -8.70 -19.25 -8.16
N ARG A 68 -8.27 -19.73 -6.99
CA ARG A 68 -8.06 -21.17 -6.76
C ARG A 68 -9.38 -21.96 -6.69
N THR A 69 -10.50 -21.32 -6.42
CA THR A 69 -11.81 -21.99 -6.35
C THR A 69 -12.48 -22.19 -7.71
N VAL A 70 -11.90 -21.68 -8.79
CA VAL A 70 -12.38 -21.89 -10.16
C VAL A 70 -12.38 -23.38 -10.49
N ARG A 71 -13.53 -23.95 -10.85
CA ARG A 71 -13.75 -25.40 -11.01
C ARG A 71 -13.85 -25.87 -12.45
N SER A 72 -14.10 -24.96 -13.35
CA SER A 72 -14.19 -25.30 -14.77
C SER A 72 -13.61 -24.18 -15.64
N THR A 73 -13.21 -24.55 -16.83
CA THR A 73 -12.76 -23.58 -17.83
C THR A 73 -13.87 -22.59 -18.23
N GLY A 74 -15.14 -22.99 -18.08
CA GLY A 74 -16.29 -22.13 -18.30
C GLY A 74 -16.52 -21.08 -17.21
N ASP A 75 -15.92 -21.28 -16.01
CA ASP A 75 -16.03 -20.35 -14.88
C ASP A 75 -14.97 -19.23 -14.97
N LEU A 76 -14.09 -19.26 -15.96
CA LEU A 76 -13.07 -18.27 -16.22
C LEU A 76 -13.35 -17.51 -17.50
N VAL A 77 -13.52 -16.21 -17.42
CA VAL A 77 -13.54 -15.33 -18.59
C VAL A 77 -12.19 -14.67 -18.72
N ILE A 78 -11.45 -14.99 -19.78
CA ILE A 78 -10.23 -14.28 -20.15
C ILE A 78 -10.65 -12.90 -20.63
N ALA A 79 -10.53 -11.93 -19.74
CA ALA A 79 -10.81 -10.55 -20.04
C ALA A 79 -9.54 -9.81 -20.48
N VAL A 80 -9.65 -8.51 -20.67
CA VAL A 80 -8.52 -7.62 -20.91
C VAL A 80 -7.50 -7.69 -19.77
N ALA A 81 -6.25 -7.33 -20.04
CA ALA A 81 -5.12 -7.50 -19.11
C ALA A 81 -5.29 -6.88 -17.72
N ASN A 82 -6.20 -5.92 -17.56
CA ASN A 82 -6.46 -5.20 -16.30
C ASN A 82 -7.77 -5.60 -15.60
N GLN A 83 -8.42 -6.69 -16.06
CA GLN A 83 -9.66 -7.20 -15.47
C GLN A 83 -9.71 -8.73 -15.57
N ILE A 84 -10.23 -9.39 -14.55
CA ILE A 84 -10.55 -10.81 -14.58
C ILE A 84 -11.98 -11.03 -14.05
N THR A 85 -12.70 -11.90 -14.72
CA THR A 85 -14.05 -12.33 -14.32
C THR A 85 -14.04 -13.83 -14.08
N ILE A 86 -14.52 -14.24 -12.92
CA ILE A 86 -14.65 -15.65 -12.53
C ILE A 86 -16.04 -15.91 -11.97
N THR A 87 -16.48 -17.16 -12.08
CA THR A 87 -17.68 -17.66 -11.37
C THR A 87 -17.20 -18.49 -10.18
N ASP A 88 -17.66 -18.14 -8.99
CA ASP A 88 -17.31 -18.86 -7.76
C ASP A 88 -18.13 -20.14 -7.56
N PHE A 89 -17.90 -20.82 -6.42
CA PHE A 89 -18.63 -22.04 -6.05
C PHE A 89 -20.15 -21.83 -5.94
N ASP A 90 -20.56 -20.65 -5.45
CA ASP A 90 -21.96 -20.29 -5.22
C ASP A 90 -22.63 -19.67 -6.47
N ARG A 91 -21.94 -19.74 -7.62
CA ARG A 91 -22.34 -19.16 -8.91
C ARG A 91 -22.42 -17.63 -8.94
N ASN A 92 -21.76 -16.95 -8.00
CA ASN A 92 -21.63 -15.50 -8.09
C ASN A 92 -20.56 -15.15 -9.13
N VAL A 93 -20.86 -14.15 -9.94
CA VAL A 93 -19.88 -13.63 -10.91
C VAL A 93 -19.04 -12.58 -10.23
N ILE A 94 -17.78 -12.92 -9.98
CA ILE A 94 -16.80 -12.04 -9.34
C ILE A 94 -15.97 -11.36 -10.42
N VAL A 95 -15.84 -10.04 -10.32
CA VAL A 95 -15.03 -9.23 -11.22
C VAL A 95 -13.98 -8.49 -10.41
N TYR A 96 -12.73 -8.62 -10.81
CA TYR A 96 -11.63 -7.79 -10.34
C TYR A 96 -11.17 -6.88 -11.46
N ARG A 97 -11.03 -5.59 -11.17
CA ARG A 97 -10.52 -4.63 -12.13
C ARG A 97 -9.68 -3.55 -11.46
N ARG A 98 -8.79 -2.95 -12.24
CA ARG A 98 -8.19 -1.67 -11.87
C ARG A 98 -9.05 -0.53 -12.41
N ASN A 99 -9.52 0.35 -11.52
CA ASN A 99 -10.16 1.59 -11.90
C ASN A 99 -9.07 2.65 -12.16
N ALA A 100 -8.90 3.05 -13.41
CA ALA A 100 -7.86 4.01 -13.79
C ALA A 100 -8.14 5.43 -13.29
N ALA A 101 -9.41 5.80 -13.08
CA ALA A 101 -9.78 7.14 -12.62
C ALA A 101 -9.48 7.35 -11.13
N THR A 102 -9.64 6.30 -10.30
CA THR A 102 -9.41 6.35 -8.85
C THR A 102 -8.09 5.72 -8.44
N SER A 103 -7.36 5.08 -9.38
CA SER A 103 -6.15 4.27 -9.11
C SER A 103 -6.39 3.20 -8.05
N GLN A 104 -7.56 2.55 -8.07
CA GLN A 104 -7.94 1.53 -7.11
C GLN A 104 -8.05 0.15 -7.76
N LEU A 105 -7.67 -0.87 -7.02
CA LEU A 105 -8.09 -2.23 -7.30
C LEU A 105 -9.46 -2.44 -6.68
N GLU A 106 -10.43 -2.80 -7.52
CA GLU A 106 -11.83 -2.95 -7.15
C GLU A 106 -12.31 -4.38 -7.37
N ARG A 107 -13.27 -4.81 -6.56
CA ARG A 107 -13.94 -6.10 -6.64
C ARG A 107 -15.46 -5.94 -6.70
N SER A 108 -16.09 -6.68 -7.57
CA SER A 108 -17.54 -6.86 -7.64
C SER A 108 -17.91 -8.31 -7.33
N GLN A 109 -19.10 -8.53 -6.75
CA GLN A 109 -19.71 -9.87 -6.54
C GLN A 109 -20.99 -10.07 -7.33
N ASP A 110 -21.43 -9.07 -8.06
CA ASP A 110 -22.71 -9.01 -8.78
C ASP A 110 -22.50 -8.83 -10.29
N GLY A 111 -21.42 -9.41 -10.81
CA GLY A 111 -21.11 -9.39 -12.24
C GLY A 111 -20.64 -8.04 -12.76
N GLY A 112 -20.16 -7.15 -11.88
CA GLY A 112 -19.66 -5.84 -12.28
C GLY A 112 -20.67 -4.70 -12.16
N THR A 113 -21.79 -4.92 -11.47
CA THR A 113 -22.78 -3.86 -11.22
C THR A 113 -22.34 -2.92 -10.13
N THR A 114 -21.87 -3.46 -8.99
CA THR A 114 -21.32 -2.68 -7.88
C THR A 114 -19.88 -3.06 -7.63
N PHE A 115 -19.01 -2.07 -7.40
CA PHE A 115 -17.61 -2.28 -7.12
C PHE A 115 -17.24 -1.74 -5.74
N GLN A 116 -16.43 -2.50 -5.01
CA GLN A 116 -15.87 -2.11 -3.73
C GLN A 116 -14.34 -2.06 -3.82
N PRO A 117 -13.69 -1.01 -3.29
CA PRO A 117 -12.25 -0.88 -3.31
C PRO A 117 -11.60 -1.93 -2.41
N LEU A 118 -10.51 -2.53 -2.87
CA LEU A 118 -9.68 -3.48 -2.13
C LEU A 118 -8.32 -2.90 -1.78
N ALA A 119 -7.73 -2.12 -2.68
CA ALA A 119 -6.46 -1.46 -2.47
C ALA A 119 -6.44 -0.11 -3.17
N ASP A 120 -5.82 0.86 -2.54
CA ASP A 120 -5.61 2.21 -3.05
C ASP A 120 -4.25 2.30 -3.75
N ASN A 121 -4.04 3.39 -4.51
CA ASN A 121 -2.78 3.72 -5.17
C ASN A 121 -2.23 2.62 -6.10
N VAL A 122 -3.11 1.81 -6.69
CA VAL A 122 -2.74 0.75 -7.63
C VAL A 122 -2.38 1.37 -8.99
N SER A 123 -1.10 1.32 -9.34
CA SER A 123 -0.58 1.84 -10.61
C SER A 123 -0.82 0.89 -11.77
N ALA A 124 -0.75 -0.44 -11.53
CA ALA A 124 -1.06 -1.44 -12.53
C ALA A 124 -1.68 -2.71 -11.92
N LEU A 125 -2.55 -3.36 -12.69
CA LEU A 125 -3.01 -4.72 -12.48
C LEU A 125 -2.69 -5.49 -13.77
N GLN A 126 -1.91 -6.55 -13.66
CA GLN A 126 -1.56 -7.40 -14.80
C GLN A 126 -1.98 -8.85 -14.50
N ILE A 127 -2.72 -9.43 -15.44
CA ILE A 127 -3.18 -10.81 -15.33
C ILE A 127 -2.65 -11.56 -16.55
N THR A 128 -1.87 -12.59 -16.30
CA THR A 128 -1.25 -13.42 -17.33
C THR A 128 -1.75 -14.84 -17.18
N TYR A 129 -2.23 -15.40 -18.27
CA TYR A 129 -2.71 -16.78 -18.35
C TYR A 129 -1.64 -17.62 -19.04
N LEU A 130 -1.24 -18.71 -18.41
CA LEU A 130 -0.16 -19.56 -18.89
C LEU A 130 -0.64 -21.00 -19.10
N GLN A 131 -0.07 -21.65 -20.11
CA GLN A 131 -0.29 -23.07 -20.38
C GLN A 131 0.45 -23.95 -19.38
N ASN A 132 0.30 -25.27 -19.52
CA ASN A 132 0.92 -26.28 -18.63
C ASN A 132 2.44 -26.17 -18.51
N ASN A 133 3.13 -25.66 -19.52
CA ASN A 133 4.58 -25.43 -19.46
C ASN A 133 5.01 -24.21 -18.62
N GLY A 134 4.04 -23.41 -18.13
CA GLY A 134 4.27 -22.24 -17.29
C GLY A 134 4.90 -21.02 -17.97
N THR A 135 5.11 -21.06 -19.28
CA THR A 135 5.80 -19.99 -20.03
C THR A 135 5.01 -19.47 -21.21
N ILE A 136 4.26 -20.35 -21.91
CA ILE A 136 3.47 -19.96 -23.08
C ILE A 136 2.15 -19.35 -22.62
N ALA A 137 1.80 -18.18 -23.18
CA ALA A 137 0.52 -17.54 -22.91
C ALA A 137 -0.65 -18.43 -23.39
N ALA A 138 -1.68 -18.55 -22.55
CA ALA A 138 -2.91 -19.25 -22.90
C ALA A 138 -3.86 -18.27 -23.60
N ALA A 139 -4.33 -18.64 -24.78
CA ALA A 139 -5.21 -17.81 -25.60
C ALA A 139 -6.70 -18.04 -25.29
N THR A 140 -7.05 -19.19 -24.75
CA THR A 140 -8.44 -19.57 -24.43
C THR A 140 -8.53 -20.14 -23.01
N PRO A 141 -9.69 -20.07 -22.33
CA PRO A 141 -9.86 -20.66 -21.01
C PRO A 141 -9.50 -22.15 -20.96
N ALA A 142 -9.75 -22.90 -22.00
CA ALA A 142 -9.44 -24.33 -22.09
C ALA A 142 -7.95 -24.67 -22.07
N THR A 143 -7.07 -23.73 -22.39
CA THR A 143 -5.61 -23.90 -22.40
C THR A 143 -4.91 -23.26 -21.19
N VAL A 144 -5.66 -22.60 -20.31
CA VAL A 144 -5.11 -22.01 -19.08
C VAL A 144 -4.78 -23.13 -18.10
N TYR A 145 -3.58 -23.13 -17.57
CA TYR A 145 -3.12 -24.04 -16.53
C TYR A 145 -2.62 -23.28 -15.29
N TYR A 146 -2.03 -22.12 -15.50
CA TYR A 146 -1.62 -21.22 -14.44
C TYR A 146 -2.16 -19.81 -14.69
N ILE A 147 -2.48 -19.11 -13.63
CA ILE A 147 -2.83 -17.69 -13.65
C ILE A 147 -1.82 -16.95 -12.80
N THR A 148 -1.17 -15.96 -13.41
CA THR A 148 -0.28 -15.04 -12.70
C THR A 148 -0.98 -13.70 -12.57
N VAL A 149 -1.07 -13.22 -11.35
CA VAL A 149 -1.57 -11.87 -11.03
C VAL A 149 -0.42 -11.05 -10.48
N GLN A 150 -0.26 -9.86 -11.04
CA GLN A 150 0.67 -8.85 -10.54
C GLN A 150 -0.12 -7.58 -10.24
N VAL A 151 0.09 -7.05 -9.05
CA VAL A 151 -0.48 -5.79 -8.56
C VAL A 151 0.68 -4.86 -8.25
N ASP A 152 0.75 -3.74 -8.94
CA ASP A 152 1.75 -2.71 -8.69
C ASP A 152 1.08 -1.53 -7.98
N VAL A 153 1.69 -1.08 -6.89
CA VAL A 153 1.21 0.02 -6.04
C VAL A 153 2.27 1.10 -6.04
N ASN A 154 1.88 2.36 -6.23
CA ASN A 154 2.78 3.51 -6.14
C ASN A 154 2.27 4.48 -5.08
N THR A 155 3.01 4.64 -4.00
CA THR A 155 2.68 5.54 -2.90
C THR A 155 3.86 6.43 -2.58
N SER A 156 3.67 7.74 -2.62
CA SER A 156 4.70 8.73 -2.28
C SER A 156 6.03 8.50 -3.04
N ASN A 157 5.95 8.14 -4.34
CA ASN A 157 7.06 7.77 -5.23
C ASN A 157 7.82 6.48 -4.83
N VAL A 158 7.21 5.63 -4.02
CA VAL A 158 7.70 4.28 -3.74
C VAL A 158 6.87 3.28 -4.53
N ASP A 159 7.54 2.53 -5.41
CA ASP A 159 6.93 1.46 -6.19
C ASP A 159 7.04 0.14 -5.46
N MET A 160 5.90 -0.53 -5.28
CA MET A 160 5.80 -1.87 -4.70
C MET A 160 5.11 -2.78 -5.69
N SER A 161 5.67 -3.96 -5.93
CA SER A 161 5.10 -4.94 -6.86
C SER A 161 4.87 -6.27 -6.15
N TYR A 162 3.63 -6.74 -6.23
CA TYR A 162 3.21 -8.02 -5.66
C TYR A 162 2.81 -8.96 -6.79
N ARG A 163 3.43 -10.13 -6.84
CA ARG A 163 3.16 -11.13 -7.88
C ARG A 163 2.88 -12.49 -7.26
N SER A 164 1.86 -13.15 -7.75
CA SER A 164 1.55 -14.51 -7.38
C SER A 164 1.10 -15.32 -8.60
N THR A 165 1.57 -16.58 -8.66
CA THR A 165 1.17 -17.54 -9.68
C THR A 165 0.52 -18.72 -8.99
N PHE A 166 -0.63 -19.16 -9.50
CA PHE A 166 -1.39 -20.25 -8.91
C PHE A 166 -2.05 -21.08 -10.00
N LYS A 167 -2.29 -22.34 -9.64
CA LYS A 167 -3.05 -23.27 -10.45
C LYS A 167 -4.49 -23.28 -9.92
N PRO A 168 -5.51 -22.98 -10.75
CA PRO A 168 -6.91 -23.19 -10.40
C PRO A 168 -7.22 -24.66 -10.16
N ALA A 169 -8.26 -24.97 -9.40
CA ALA A 169 -8.62 -26.36 -9.07
C ALA A 169 -9.08 -27.17 -10.29
N ALA A 170 -9.53 -26.49 -11.35
CA ALA A 170 -10.09 -27.09 -12.55
C ALA A 170 -9.06 -27.60 -13.59
N PHE A 171 -7.77 -27.36 -13.36
CA PHE A 171 -6.74 -27.54 -14.38
C PHE A 171 -5.63 -28.49 -13.98
#